data_da4c665438b3be74a60b22abb379f22c
#
_entry.id   da4c665438b3be74a60b22abb379f22c
#
_cell.length_a   1.000
_cell.length_b   1.000
_cell.length_c   1.000
_cell.angle_alpha   90.00
_cell.angle_beta   90.00
_cell.angle_gamma   90.00
#
_symmetry.space_group_name_H-M   'P 1'
#
loop_
_entity.id
_entity.type
_entity.pdbx_description
1 polymer ?
#
loop_
_entity_poly.entity_id
_entity_poly.type
_entity_poly.pdbx_seq_one_letter_code
_entity_poly.pdbx_strand_id
1 'polypeptide(L)'
;FVCFFKSKEKVYNCLFFKKIGFYLMLLSLPGVIFKMFITLKMVISSGYLSLYVDTPNSGVERVIEFVSYKLYIIGVSFYISSNLSKKDFFKLSLFTLPISIAYLLSGKRGDLGITILFLIWYWFSFIELHKISFKKLLLSSLLIFIPIALLFQAVNDSRENGNSNGANIITNLSSFFAQQGVSGIVLPYYIEYEYSLPKDYPYLISPIVDRLNRGAQSSDLLKNTNYLGAELTAVLDYEAFLRGEGVGTTYITELYSIGNSKVSVFTGMFLLGIAILYFELNRNRPMLKYLSYLVLSTILFLPRGELFELFYEFILLIIIWHVAKIFMQSKVIKY
;
A
#
# COMPACT_ATOMS: atom_id res chain seq x y z
N PHE A 1 -13.47 25.92 15.55
CA PHE A 1 -13.84 24.97 14.46
C PHE A 1 -14.00 23.51 14.92
N VAL A 2 -13.51 23.11 16.10
CA VAL A 2 -13.56 21.74 16.62
C VAL A 2 -14.91 21.37 17.27
N CYS A 3 -15.78 22.33 17.53
CA CYS A 3 -17.04 22.08 18.29
C CYS A 3 -18.27 21.68 17.46
N PHE A 4 -18.22 21.74 16.14
CA PHE A 4 -19.43 21.52 15.32
C PHE A 4 -19.74 20.07 14.90
N PHE A 5 -18.84 19.09 15.17
CA PHE A 5 -19.04 17.70 14.75
C PHE A 5 -19.14 16.67 15.90
N LYS A 6 -19.67 17.07 17.05
CA LYS A 6 -20.15 16.05 17.98
C LYS A 6 -21.52 15.52 17.51
N SER A 7 -21.54 14.81 16.39
CA SER A 7 -22.69 13.93 16.12
C SER A 7 -22.63 12.81 17.16
N LYS A 8 -23.77 12.60 17.85
CA LYS A 8 -24.00 11.42 18.70
C LYS A 8 -23.93 10.19 17.76
N GLU A 9 -22.73 9.70 17.45
CA GLU A 9 -22.60 8.42 16.77
C GLU A 9 -23.20 7.35 17.66
N LYS A 10 -24.34 6.78 17.19
CA LYS A 10 -24.92 5.60 17.85
C LYS A 10 -23.83 4.56 18.01
N VAL A 11 -23.73 3.96 19.18
CA VAL A 11 -22.79 2.87 19.46
C VAL A 11 -23.15 1.73 18.53
N TYR A 12 -22.41 1.61 17.42
CA TYR A 12 -22.58 0.52 16.47
C TYR A 12 -22.18 -0.79 17.13
N ASN A 13 -22.88 -1.87 16.78
CA ASN A 13 -22.62 -3.18 17.35
C ASN A 13 -21.22 -3.66 16.88
N CYS A 14 -20.19 -3.31 17.64
CA CYS A 14 -18.79 -3.64 17.36
C CYS A 14 -18.57 -5.17 17.17
N LEU A 15 -19.40 -5.99 17.84
CA LEU A 15 -19.35 -7.44 17.69
C LEU A 15 -19.76 -7.92 16.30
N PHE A 16 -20.72 -7.27 15.66
CA PHE A 16 -21.15 -7.60 14.30
C PHE A 16 -20.04 -7.36 13.27
N PHE A 17 -19.43 -6.19 13.30
CA PHE A 17 -18.31 -5.87 12.40
C PHE A 17 -17.12 -6.79 12.61
N LYS A 18 -16.80 -7.11 13.87
CA LYS A 18 -15.74 -8.05 14.21
C LYS A 18 -15.98 -9.43 13.61
N LYS A 19 -17.21 -9.98 13.76
CA LYS A 19 -17.57 -11.29 13.21
C LYS A 19 -17.51 -11.29 11.68
N ILE A 20 -18.13 -10.30 11.03
CA ILE A 20 -18.12 -10.19 9.57
C ILE A 20 -16.68 -10.06 9.06
N GLY A 21 -15.87 -9.17 9.65
CA GLY A 21 -14.48 -9.00 9.27
C GLY A 21 -13.70 -10.30 9.37
N PHE A 22 -13.85 -11.04 10.45
CA PHE A 22 -13.19 -12.33 10.63
C PHE A 22 -13.60 -13.37 9.58
N TYR A 23 -14.90 -13.49 9.31
CA TYR A 23 -15.39 -14.44 8.30
C TYR A 23 -14.96 -14.04 6.87
N LEU A 24 -14.94 -12.75 6.55
CA LEU A 24 -14.47 -12.29 5.25
C LEU A 24 -12.97 -12.56 5.07
N MET A 25 -12.15 -12.32 6.10
CA MET A 25 -10.73 -12.70 6.07
C MET A 25 -10.57 -14.20 5.85
N LEU A 26 -11.31 -15.03 6.58
CA LEU A 26 -11.24 -16.49 6.44
C LEU A 26 -11.67 -16.93 5.03
N LEU A 27 -12.76 -16.38 4.51
CA LEU A 27 -13.29 -16.70 3.17
C LEU A 27 -12.31 -16.28 2.05
N SER A 28 -11.56 -15.21 2.27
CA SER A 28 -10.58 -14.73 1.29
C SER A 28 -9.30 -15.57 1.24
N LEU A 29 -8.96 -16.31 2.30
CA LEU A 29 -7.68 -17.03 2.42
C LEU A 29 -7.39 -17.99 1.26
N PRO A 30 -8.33 -18.86 0.81
CA PRO A 30 -8.04 -19.80 -0.27
C PRO A 30 -7.57 -19.09 -1.54
N GLY A 31 -8.25 -18.00 -1.93
CA GLY A 31 -7.88 -17.26 -3.14
C GLY A 31 -6.62 -16.43 -2.97
N VAL A 32 -6.37 -15.87 -1.76
CA VAL A 32 -5.11 -15.17 -1.46
C VAL A 32 -3.93 -16.16 -1.50
N ILE A 33 -4.06 -17.35 -0.91
CA ILE A 33 -3.03 -18.41 -0.94
C ILE A 33 -2.79 -18.87 -2.38
N PHE A 34 -3.85 -19.08 -3.16
CA PHE A 34 -3.75 -19.44 -4.57
C PHE A 34 -2.96 -18.40 -5.38
N LYS A 35 -3.28 -17.11 -5.21
CA LYS A 35 -2.52 -16.01 -5.82
C LYS A 35 -1.05 -16.06 -5.43
N MET A 36 -0.76 -16.21 -4.14
CA MET A 36 0.61 -16.28 -3.62
C MET A 36 1.38 -17.43 -4.28
N PHE A 37 0.76 -18.62 -4.39
CA PHE A 37 1.37 -19.77 -5.03
C PHE A 37 1.72 -19.51 -6.50
N ILE A 38 0.78 -18.94 -7.27
CA ILE A 38 1.03 -18.58 -8.67
C ILE A 38 2.16 -17.54 -8.78
N THR A 39 2.12 -16.49 -7.96
CA THR A 39 3.16 -15.45 -7.96
C THR A 39 4.54 -16.02 -7.62
N LEU A 40 4.63 -16.88 -6.59
CA LEU A 40 5.88 -17.54 -6.23
C LEU A 40 6.39 -18.48 -7.34
N LYS A 41 5.49 -19.29 -7.93
CA LYS A 41 5.85 -20.16 -9.06
C LYS A 41 6.41 -19.36 -10.21
N MET A 42 5.79 -18.24 -10.58
CA MET A 42 6.24 -17.35 -11.65
C MET A 42 7.61 -16.75 -11.35
N VAL A 43 7.83 -16.25 -10.14
CA VAL A 43 9.13 -15.69 -9.73
C VAL A 43 10.24 -16.75 -9.75
N ILE A 44 9.95 -17.96 -9.29
CA ILE A 44 10.92 -19.07 -9.29
C ILE A 44 11.25 -19.52 -10.71
N SER A 45 10.28 -19.55 -11.62
CA SER A 45 10.49 -20.01 -13.00
C SER A 45 11.09 -18.96 -13.93
N SER A 46 10.70 -17.71 -13.80
CA SER A 46 10.99 -16.64 -14.79
C SER A 46 11.67 -15.41 -14.19
N GLY A 47 11.95 -15.45 -12.88
CA GLY A 47 12.57 -14.35 -12.17
C GLY A 47 11.57 -13.25 -11.75
N TYR A 48 12.05 -12.33 -10.92
CA TYR A 48 11.21 -11.29 -10.33
C TYR A 48 10.62 -10.31 -11.35
N LEU A 49 11.38 -9.95 -12.39
CA LEU A 49 10.93 -8.97 -13.38
C LEU A 49 9.74 -9.47 -14.21
N SER A 50 9.54 -10.80 -14.30
CA SER A 50 8.37 -11.38 -14.96
C SER A 50 7.03 -10.86 -14.37
N LEU A 51 7.01 -10.45 -13.10
CA LEU A 51 5.82 -9.86 -12.47
C LEU A 51 5.36 -8.54 -13.12
N TYR A 52 6.21 -7.89 -13.87
CA TYR A 52 5.94 -6.60 -14.53
C TYR A 52 5.73 -6.73 -16.04
N VAL A 53 6.28 -7.77 -16.65
CA VAL A 53 6.24 -7.99 -18.12
C VAL A 53 5.14 -8.98 -18.49
N ASP A 54 5.02 -10.06 -17.71
CA ASP A 54 4.03 -11.09 -17.99
C ASP A 54 2.68 -10.77 -17.32
N THR A 55 1.60 -10.99 -18.05
CA THR A 55 0.26 -10.99 -17.46
C THR A 55 -0.04 -12.41 -16.94
N PRO A 56 0.13 -12.69 -15.66
CA PRO A 56 0.18 -14.06 -15.16
C PRO A 56 -1.11 -14.85 -15.29
N ASN A 57 -2.24 -14.20 -15.50
CA ASN A 57 -3.52 -14.89 -15.44
C ASN A 57 -4.53 -14.35 -16.44
N SER A 58 -5.20 -15.25 -17.13
CA SER A 58 -6.36 -14.97 -17.99
C SER A 58 -7.66 -15.49 -17.34
N GLY A 59 -8.76 -14.79 -17.58
CA GLY A 59 -10.08 -15.29 -17.28
C GLY A 59 -10.41 -15.49 -15.78
N VAL A 60 -10.77 -16.71 -15.40
CA VAL A 60 -11.30 -17.05 -14.07
C VAL A 60 -10.29 -16.81 -12.95
N GLU A 61 -9.01 -17.09 -13.19
CA GLU A 61 -7.94 -16.92 -12.19
C GLU A 61 -7.79 -15.46 -11.77
N ARG A 62 -7.82 -14.53 -12.73
CA ARG A 62 -7.79 -13.08 -12.45
C ARG A 62 -9.00 -12.64 -11.61
N VAL A 63 -10.18 -13.20 -11.89
CA VAL A 63 -11.39 -12.88 -11.11
C VAL A 63 -11.28 -13.39 -9.68
N ILE A 64 -10.83 -14.65 -9.48
CA ILE A 64 -10.62 -15.22 -8.15
C ILE A 64 -9.61 -14.37 -7.36
N GLU A 65 -8.49 -14.03 -7.99
CA GLU A 65 -7.45 -13.19 -7.38
C GLU A 65 -8.02 -11.83 -6.95
N PHE A 66 -8.69 -11.13 -7.86
CA PHE A 66 -9.26 -9.82 -7.61
C PHE A 66 -10.29 -9.85 -6.48
N VAL A 67 -11.25 -10.76 -6.55
CA VAL A 67 -12.33 -10.88 -5.55
C VAL A 67 -11.75 -11.24 -4.18
N SER A 68 -10.82 -12.21 -4.12
CA SER A 68 -10.24 -12.64 -2.84
C SER A 68 -9.43 -11.53 -2.18
N TYR A 69 -8.65 -10.77 -2.94
CA TYR A 69 -7.90 -9.63 -2.42
C TYR A 69 -8.82 -8.52 -1.90
N LYS A 70 -9.92 -8.21 -2.62
CA LYS A 70 -10.90 -7.22 -2.14
C LYS A 70 -11.61 -7.70 -0.88
N LEU A 71 -12.02 -8.97 -0.81
CA LEU A 71 -12.62 -9.55 0.39
C LEU A 71 -11.65 -9.49 1.58
N TYR A 72 -10.37 -9.74 1.36
CA TYR A 72 -9.35 -9.64 2.39
C TYR A 72 -9.24 -8.21 2.95
N ILE A 73 -9.10 -7.19 2.09
CA ILE A 73 -9.03 -5.79 2.53
C ILE A 73 -10.30 -5.38 3.28
N ILE A 74 -11.48 -5.72 2.76
CA ILE A 74 -12.77 -5.44 3.40
C ILE A 74 -12.85 -6.15 4.77
N GLY A 75 -12.42 -7.40 4.84
CA GLY A 75 -12.38 -8.19 6.05
C GLY A 75 -11.50 -7.58 7.14
N VAL A 76 -10.25 -7.22 6.79
CA VAL A 76 -9.32 -6.51 7.69
C VAL A 76 -9.95 -5.21 8.16
N SER A 77 -10.50 -4.40 7.25
CA SER A 77 -11.11 -3.10 7.55
C SER A 77 -12.29 -3.23 8.54
N PHE A 78 -13.20 -4.17 8.35
CA PHE A 78 -14.28 -4.43 9.32
C PHE A 78 -13.75 -4.93 10.64
N TYR A 79 -12.78 -5.82 10.64
CA TYR A 79 -12.22 -6.37 11.85
C TYR A 79 -11.57 -5.29 12.73
N ILE A 80 -10.77 -4.41 12.13
CA ILE A 80 -10.10 -3.30 12.85
C ILE A 80 -11.05 -2.18 13.25
N SER A 81 -12.21 -2.01 12.59
CA SER A 81 -13.22 -1.01 12.97
C SER A 81 -13.84 -1.31 14.33
N SER A 82 -13.83 -2.57 14.76
CA SER A 82 -14.22 -2.98 16.09
C SER A 82 -13.13 -2.66 17.13
N ASN A 83 -13.51 -2.54 18.40
CA ASN A 83 -12.54 -2.37 19.48
C ASN A 83 -11.86 -3.73 19.75
N LEU A 84 -10.68 -3.95 19.20
CA LEU A 84 -9.96 -5.20 19.34
C LEU A 84 -9.38 -5.34 20.76
N SER A 85 -9.56 -6.52 21.36
CA SER A 85 -8.79 -6.94 22.54
C SER A 85 -7.37 -7.33 22.13
N LYS A 86 -6.45 -7.47 23.10
CA LYS A 86 -5.10 -8.00 22.83
C LYS A 86 -5.14 -9.34 22.09
N LYS A 87 -6.04 -10.25 22.48
CA LYS A 87 -6.23 -11.55 21.81
C LYS A 87 -6.69 -11.40 20.35
N ASP A 88 -7.60 -10.46 20.09
CA ASP A 88 -8.09 -10.22 18.73
C ASP A 88 -7.00 -9.59 17.84
N PHE A 89 -6.19 -8.71 18.42
CA PHE A 89 -5.03 -8.15 17.72
C PHE A 89 -4.02 -9.24 17.33
N PHE A 90 -3.71 -10.17 18.21
CA PHE A 90 -2.86 -11.30 17.86
C PHE A 90 -3.45 -12.17 16.75
N LYS A 91 -4.79 -12.38 16.72
CA LYS A 91 -5.46 -13.05 15.59
C LYS A 91 -5.27 -12.25 14.30
N LEU A 92 -5.48 -10.93 14.31
CA LEU A 92 -5.23 -10.08 13.15
C LEU A 92 -3.79 -10.24 12.64
N SER A 93 -2.81 -10.16 13.54
CA SER A 93 -1.40 -10.34 13.18
C SER A 93 -1.11 -11.72 12.58
N LEU A 94 -1.73 -12.77 13.13
CA LEU A 94 -1.60 -14.14 12.62
C LEU A 94 -2.18 -14.31 11.20
N PHE A 95 -3.19 -13.53 10.83
CA PHE A 95 -3.74 -13.53 9.47
C PHE A 95 -2.92 -12.65 8.51
N THR A 96 -2.48 -11.47 8.95
CA THR A 96 -1.85 -10.49 8.05
C THR A 96 -0.37 -10.76 7.80
N LEU A 97 0.40 -11.12 8.83
CA LEU A 97 1.86 -11.33 8.71
C LEU A 97 2.25 -12.48 7.77
N PRO A 98 1.66 -13.70 7.84
CA PRO A 98 2.03 -14.77 6.92
C PRO A 98 1.80 -14.40 5.45
N ILE A 99 0.71 -13.70 5.15
CA ILE A 99 0.41 -13.21 3.80
C ILE A 99 1.48 -12.23 3.34
N SER A 100 1.84 -11.26 4.18
CA SER A 100 2.87 -10.27 3.85
C SER A 100 4.28 -10.88 3.74
N ILE A 101 4.60 -11.89 4.54
CA ILE A 101 5.86 -12.65 4.43
C ILE A 101 5.91 -13.40 3.10
N ALA A 102 4.82 -14.00 2.66
CA ALA A 102 4.82 -14.69 1.39
C ALA A 102 4.90 -13.73 0.19
N TYR A 103 4.33 -12.53 0.28
CA TYR A 103 4.60 -11.47 -0.70
C TYR A 103 6.08 -11.04 -0.70
N LEU A 104 6.73 -10.96 0.47
CA LEU A 104 8.16 -10.73 0.54
C LEU A 104 8.96 -11.80 -0.21
N LEU A 105 8.62 -13.09 -0.02
CA LEU A 105 9.28 -14.19 -0.73
C LEU A 105 9.10 -14.11 -2.25
N SER A 106 8.03 -13.50 -2.73
CA SER A 106 7.85 -13.18 -4.15
C SER A 106 8.57 -11.88 -4.60
N GLY A 107 9.34 -11.24 -3.71
CA GLY A 107 10.09 -10.02 -3.98
C GLY A 107 9.33 -8.72 -3.72
N LYS A 108 8.06 -8.75 -3.30
CA LYS A 108 7.25 -7.57 -2.97
C LYS A 108 7.48 -7.14 -1.52
N ARG A 109 8.56 -6.40 -1.28
CA ARG A 109 9.00 -5.99 0.07
C ARG A 109 8.06 -4.99 0.76
N GLY A 110 7.40 -4.14 -0.02
CA GLY A 110 6.55 -3.06 0.48
C GLY A 110 5.42 -3.56 1.37
N ASP A 111 4.76 -4.65 0.97
CA ASP A 111 3.61 -5.21 1.69
C ASP A 111 3.95 -5.63 3.13
N LEU A 112 5.11 -6.24 3.35
CA LEU A 112 5.54 -6.59 4.71
C LEU A 112 5.84 -5.35 5.55
N GLY A 113 6.56 -4.38 4.99
CA GLY A 113 6.87 -3.14 5.67
C GLY A 113 5.62 -2.39 6.10
N ILE A 114 4.66 -2.21 5.19
CA ILE A 114 3.38 -1.57 5.47
C ILE A 114 2.61 -2.33 6.56
N THR A 115 2.52 -3.66 6.45
CA THR A 115 1.78 -4.48 7.41
C THR A 115 2.37 -4.37 8.80
N ILE A 116 3.70 -4.43 8.95
CA ILE A 116 4.37 -4.29 10.25
C ILE A 116 4.14 -2.89 10.83
N LEU A 117 4.34 -1.84 10.04
CA LEU A 117 4.15 -0.46 10.49
C LEU A 117 2.69 -0.20 10.88
N PHE A 118 1.73 -0.75 10.11
CA PHE A 118 0.31 -0.68 10.46
C PHE A 118 0.01 -1.39 11.80
N LEU A 119 0.52 -2.60 12.01
CA LEU A 119 0.30 -3.35 13.24
C LEU A 119 0.90 -2.62 14.45
N ILE A 120 2.11 -2.06 14.32
CA ILE A 120 2.77 -1.25 15.35
C ILE A 120 1.91 -0.01 15.66
N TRP A 121 1.51 0.75 14.64
CA TRP A 121 0.67 1.93 14.82
C TRP A 121 -0.66 1.58 15.48
N TYR A 122 -1.34 0.50 15.03
CA TYR A 122 -2.61 0.08 15.59
C TYR A 122 -2.49 -0.32 17.07
N TRP A 123 -1.42 -1.07 17.40
CA TRP A 123 -1.14 -1.46 18.79
C TRP A 123 -1.03 -0.26 19.71
N PHE A 124 -0.19 0.70 19.38
CA PHE A 124 0.02 1.88 20.21
C PHE A 124 -1.15 2.87 20.19
N SER A 125 -1.92 2.92 19.12
CA SER A 125 -3.04 3.83 19.00
C SER A 125 -4.31 3.35 19.69
N PHE A 126 -4.53 2.03 19.79
CA PHE A 126 -5.81 1.48 20.22
C PHE A 126 -5.74 0.39 21.31
N ILE A 127 -4.64 -0.32 21.46
CA ILE A 127 -4.51 -1.44 22.39
C ILE A 127 -3.76 -1.05 23.65
N GLU A 128 -2.63 -0.38 23.51
CA GLU A 128 -1.76 -0.01 24.62
C GLU A 128 -1.52 1.49 24.63
N LEU A 129 -2.45 2.22 25.31
CA LEU A 129 -2.43 3.68 25.40
C LEU A 129 -1.39 4.21 26.41
N HIS A 130 -0.51 3.34 26.92
CA HIS A 130 0.49 3.74 27.91
C HIS A 130 1.58 4.59 27.28
N LYS A 131 1.98 5.65 27.96
CA LYS A 131 3.10 6.52 27.55
C LYS A 131 4.40 5.71 27.52
N ILE A 132 4.75 5.22 26.34
CA ILE A 132 6.07 4.62 26.13
C ILE A 132 7.08 5.75 26.10
N SER A 133 8.17 5.61 26.86
CA SER A 133 9.24 6.60 26.79
C SER A 133 9.84 6.59 25.36
N PHE A 134 10.17 7.76 24.84
CA PHE A 134 10.76 7.90 23.50
C PHE A 134 12.00 7.00 23.31
N LYS A 135 12.82 6.84 24.36
CA LYS A 135 13.99 5.95 24.35
C LYS A 135 13.62 4.47 24.12
N LYS A 136 12.55 3.98 24.77
CA LYS A 136 12.08 2.60 24.57
C LYS A 136 11.50 2.42 23.18
N LEU A 137 10.76 3.41 22.66
CA LEU A 137 10.23 3.39 21.30
C LEU A 137 11.36 3.34 20.28
N LEU A 138 12.38 4.20 20.41
CA LEU A 138 13.53 4.24 19.52
C LEU A 138 14.32 2.91 19.55
N LEU A 139 14.60 2.38 20.72
CA LEU A 139 15.33 1.13 20.86
C LEU A 139 14.55 -0.05 20.25
N SER A 140 13.24 -0.15 20.51
CA SER A 140 12.42 -1.22 19.95
C SER A 140 12.27 -1.08 18.42
N SER A 141 12.19 0.14 17.90
CA SER A 141 12.16 0.36 16.45
C SER A 141 13.46 -0.04 15.77
N LEU A 142 14.62 0.26 16.36
CA LEU A 142 15.92 -0.18 15.84
C LEU A 142 16.09 -1.71 15.88
N LEU A 143 15.67 -2.35 16.98
CA LEU A 143 15.72 -3.82 17.11
C LEU A 143 14.85 -4.54 16.08
N ILE A 144 13.75 -3.94 15.65
CA ILE A 144 12.86 -4.48 14.61
C ILE A 144 13.39 -4.12 13.22
N PHE A 145 13.84 -2.87 13.04
CA PHE A 145 14.23 -2.35 11.73
C PHE A 145 15.47 -3.04 11.16
N ILE A 146 16.50 -3.30 11.98
CA ILE A 146 17.76 -3.91 11.50
C ILE A 146 17.53 -5.31 10.91
N PRO A 147 16.85 -6.27 11.59
CA PRO A 147 16.55 -7.56 11.01
C PRO A 147 15.70 -7.48 9.73
N ILE A 148 14.73 -6.56 9.68
CA ILE A 148 13.90 -6.36 8.50
C ILE A 148 14.73 -5.82 7.33
N ALA A 149 15.59 -4.85 7.56
CA ALA A 149 16.47 -4.29 6.53
C ALA A 149 17.43 -5.35 5.97
N LEU A 150 18.02 -6.18 6.84
CA LEU A 150 18.88 -7.29 6.42
C LEU A 150 18.11 -8.35 5.63
N LEU A 151 16.88 -8.66 6.04
CA LEU A 151 16.03 -9.61 5.33
C LEU A 151 15.60 -9.06 3.95
N PHE A 152 15.29 -7.76 3.86
CA PHE A 152 15.02 -7.10 2.58
C PHE A 152 16.24 -7.10 1.67
N GLN A 153 17.44 -6.90 2.22
CA GLN A 153 18.67 -6.97 1.44
C GLN A 153 18.93 -8.39 0.94
N ALA A 154 18.78 -9.41 1.78
CA ALA A 154 18.95 -10.80 1.37
C ALA A 154 18.00 -11.20 0.22
N VAL A 155 16.74 -10.72 0.26
CA VAL A 155 15.78 -10.91 -0.85
C VAL A 155 16.26 -10.17 -2.10
N ASN A 156 16.84 -8.98 -1.96
CA ASN A 156 17.36 -8.24 -3.11
C ASN A 156 18.57 -8.93 -3.76
N ASP A 157 19.50 -9.39 -2.96
CA ASP A 157 20.70 -10.11 -3.44
C ASP A 157 20.29 -11.39 -4.20
N SER A 158 19.24 -12.07 -3.72
CA SER A 158 18.69 -13.24 -4.43
C SER A 158 18.03 -12.88 -5.77
N ARG A 159 17.58 -11.63 -5.95
CA ARG A 159 16.98 -11.13 -7.21
C ARG A 159 18.03 -10.75 -8.25
N GLU A 160 19.20 -10.29 -7.84
CA GLU A 160 20.29 -9.80 -8.69
C GLU A 160 21.32 -10.91 -9.05
N ASN A 161 20.89 -12.17 -9.11
CA ASN A 161 21.71 -13.34 -9.51
C ASN A 161 22.82 -13.80 -8.53
N GLY A 162 22.55 -13.74 -7.23
CA GLY A 162 23.28 -14.60 -6.28
C GLY A 162 24.75 -14.27 -6.01
N ASN A 163 25.29 -13.16 -6.49
CA ASN A 163 26.63 -12.69 -6.13
C ASN A 163 26.62 -11.97 -4.78
N SER A 164 26.12 -12.64 -3.74
CA SER A 164 26.38 -12.23 -2.37
C SER A 164 27.85 -12.60 -2.04
N ASN A 165 28.79 -11.86 -2.57
CA ASN A 165 30.12 -11.81 -1.99
C ASN A 165 29.94 -11.34 -0.55
N GLY A 166 30.24 -12.17 0.45
CA GLY A 166 30.08 -12.01 1.89
C GLY A 166 30.18 -10.57 2.44
N ALA A 167 29.28 -9.71 1.95
CA ALA A 167 29.28 -8.29 2.22
C ALA A 167 29.00 -8.07 3.70
N ASN A 168 29.81 -7.23 4.32
CA ASN A 168 29.65 -6.84 5.71
C ASN A 168 28.24 -6.25 5.95
N ILE A 169 27.66 -6.43 7.14
CA ILE A 169 26.35 -5.90 7.53
C ILE A 169 26.22 -4.41 7.20
N ILE A 170 27.30 -3.62 7.38
CA ILE A 170 27.31 -2.19 7.05
C ILE A 170 27.13 -1.96 5.56
N THR A 171 27.78 -2.73 4.72
CA THR A 171 27.64 -2.64 3.24
C THR A 171 26.21 -2.98 2.82
N ASN A 172 25.63 -4.03 3.40
CA ASN A 172 24.26 -4.44 3.12
C ASN A 172 23.24 -3.38 3.55
N LEU A 173 23.41 -2.76 4.71
CA LEU A 173 22.56 -1.65 5.15
C LEU A 173 22.75 -0.41 4.26
N SER A 174 23.98 -0.08 3.87
CA SER A 174 24.26 1.03 2.94
C SER A 174 23.58 0.81 1.60
N SER A 175 23.71 -0.39 1.02
CA SER A 175 23.04 -0.77 -0.24
C SER A 175 21.51 -0.71 -0.12
N PHE A 176 20.96 -1.18 1.01
CA PHE A 176 19.54 -1.05 1.28
C PHE A 176 19.08 0.41 1.26
N PHE A 177 19.76 1.32 1.96
CA PHE A 177 19.43 2.73 1.98
C PHE A 177 19.61 3.39 0.60
N ALA A 178 20.68 3.07 -0.12
CA ALA A 178 20.90 3.56 -1.47
C ALA A 178 19.76 3.19 -2.40
N GLN A 179 19.29 1.93 -2.36
CA GLN A 179 18.14 1.48 -3.15
C GLN A 179 16.82 2.14 -2.74
N GLN A 180 16.64 2.49 -1.47
CA GLN A 180 15.48 3.29 -1.06
C GLN A 180 15.57 4.73 -1.59
N GLY A 181 16.79 5.24 -1.77
CA GLY A 181 17.05 6.58 -2.33
C GLY A 181 16.70 6.75 -3.81
N VAL A 182 16.48 5.65 -4.56
CA VAL A 182 16.11 5.71 -5.99
C VAL A 182 14.87 6.58 -6.22
N SER A 183 13.92 6.61 -5.29
CA SER A 183 12.76 7.52 -5.39
C SER A 183 13.16 8.99 -5.42
N GLY A 184 14.30 9.36 -4.83
CA GLY A 184 14.78 10.75 -4.81
C GLY A 184 15.28 11.25 -6.18
N ILE A 185 15.62 10.35 -7.11
CA ILE A 185 16.09 10.74 -8.46
C ILE A 185 14.95 10.92 -9.46
N VAL A 186 13.73 10.50 -9.13
CA VAL A 186 12.57 10.59 -10.03
C VAL A 186 12.25 12.05 -10.40
N LEU A 187 12.26 12.94 -9.41
CA LEU A 187 12.00 14.37 -9.67
C LEU A 187 13.09 15.03 -10.52
N PRO A 188 14.41 14.87 -10.24
CA PRO A 188 15.46 15.35 -11.14
C PRO A 188 15.31 14.84 -12.57
N TYR A 189 15.09 13.56 -12.78
CA TYR A 189 14.87 13.01 -14.12
C TYR A 189 13.62 13.57 -14.80
N TYR A 190 12.53 13.74 -14.04
CA TYR A 190 11.33 14.38 -14.57
C TYR A 190 11.66 15.80 -15.09
N ILE A 191 12.38 16.62 -14.31
CA ILE A 191 12.75 17.98 -14.70
C ILE A 191 13.65 18.01 -15.95
N GLU A 192 14.58 17.05 -16.06
CA GLU A 192 15.50 16.95 -17.18
C GLU A 192 14.79 16.53 -18.48
N TYR A 193 13.85 15.59 -18.37
CA TYR A 193 13.20 14.98 -19.54
C TYR A 193 11.75 15.43 -19.76
N GLU A 194 11.26 16.45 -19.02
CA GLU A 194 9.85 16.86 -19.05
C GLU A 194 9.30 17.17 -20.45
N TYR A 195 10.14 17.69 -21.34
CA TYR A 195 9.76 18.01 -22.74
C TYR A 195 9.58 16.78 -23.61
N SER A 196 10.14 15.67 -23.20
CA SER A 196 10.05 14.38 -23.91
C SER A 196 8.88 13.51 -23.42
N LEU A 197 8.22 13.94 -22.36
CA LEU A 197 7.13 13.18 -21.75
C LEU A 197 5.79 13.64 -22.32
N PRO A 198 4.91 12.73 -22.74
CA PRO A 198 3.53 13.06 -23.11
C PRO A 198 2.80 13.62 -21.88
N LYS A 199 1.97 14.66 -22.10
CA LYS A 199 1.22 15.33 -21.02
C LYS A 199 -0.22 15.54 -21.44
N ASP A 200 -0.95 14.47 -21.67
CA ASP A 200 -2.36 14.56 -22.07
C ASP A 200 -3.23 15.11 -20.92
N TYR A 201 -2.88 14.77 -19.68
CA TYR A 201 -3.51 15.25 -18.45
C TYR A 201 -2.53 15.08 -17.26
N PRO A 202 -2.81 15.70 -16.09
CA PRO A 202 -1.91 15.60 -14.92
C PRO A 202 -1.67 14.16 -14.49
N TYR A 203 -0.41 13.76 -14.30
CA TYR A 203 -0.02 12.43 -13.84
C TYR A 203 -0.70 12.03 -12.53
N LEU A 204 -0.97 13.00 -11.65
CA LEU A 204 -1.64 12.78 -10.39
C LEU A 204 -2.99 12.05 -10.52
N ILE A 205 -3.74 12.29 -11.61
CA ILE A 205 -5.05 11.65 -11.83
C ILE A 205 -4.98 10.37 -12.67
N SER A 206 -3.82 10.04 -13.22
CA SER A 206 -3.62 8.84 -14.03
C SER A 206 -4.05 7.54 -13.32
N PRO A 207 -3.83 7.34 -11.99
CA PRO A 207 -4.35 6.16 -11.29
C PRO A 207 -5.87 6.00 -11.36
N ILE A 208 -6.58 7.11 -11.57
CA ILE A 208 -8.05 7.12 -11.70
C ILE A 208 -8.47 6.90 -13.14
N VAL A 209 -7.90 7.67 -14.06
CA VAL A 209 -8.30 7.68 -15.48
C VAL A 209 -7.87 6.41 -16.19
N ASP A 210 -6.63 5.96 -15.95
CA ASP A 210 -6.03 4.84 -16.69
C ASP A 210 -6.23 3.47 -16.02
N ARG A 211 -6.99 3.39 -14.95
CA ARG A 211 -7.10 2.17 -14.14
C ARG A 211 -7.35 0.90 -14.94
N LEU A 212 -8.16 0.97 -15.98
CA LEU A 212 -8.52 -0.19 -16.82
C LEU A 212 -7.46 -0.53 -17.86
N ASN A 213 -6.64 0.46 -18.24
CA ASN A 213 -5.60 0.32 -19.27
C ASN A 213 -4.24 -0.03 -18.67
N ARG A 214 -4.08 0.05 -17.34
CA ARG A 214 -2.84 -0.31 -16.66
C ARG A 214 -2.67 -1.83 -16.67
N GLY A 215 -1.54 -2.28 -17.21
CA GLY A 215 -1.20 -3.69 -17.35
C GLY A 215 0.31 -3.91 -17.25
N ALA A 216 0.79 -4.96 -17.91
CA ALA A 216 2.21 -5.25 -18.02
C ALA A 216 2.96 -4.13 -18.76
N GLN A 217 4.24 -3.97 -18.46
CA GLN A 217 5.12 -3.02 -19.17
C GLN A 217 5.25 -3.44 -20.64
N SER A 218 4.72 -2.61 -21.50
CA SER A 218 4.68 -2.86 -22.95
C SER A 218 4.51 -1.54 -23.71
N SER A 219 4.75 -1.55 -25.02
CA SER A 219 4.49 -0.39 -25.87
C SER A 219 3.02 0.05 -25.83
N ASP A 220 2.09 -0.86 -25.59
CA ASP A 220 0.66 -0.56 -25.49
C ASP A 220 0.32 0.15 -24.18
N LEU A 221 1.02 -0.14 -23.09
CA LEU A 221 0.89 0.60 -21.85
C LEU A 221 1.22 2.10 -22.06
N LEU A 222 2.33 2.38 -22.74
CA LEU A 222 2.78 3.76 -23.02
C LEU A 222 1.81 4.52 -23.94
N LYS A 223 1.15 3.83 -24.88
CA LYS A 223 0.19 4.46 -25.80
C LYS A 223 -1.15 4.77 -25.16
N ASN A 224 -1.57 3.96 -24.18
CA ASN A 224 -2.92 3.97 -23.63
C ASN A 224 -3.01 4.51 -22.22
N THR A 225 -1.89 4.91 -21.61
CA THR A 225 -1.86 5.43 -20.23
C THR A 225 -0.91 6.61 -20.13
N ASN A 226 -1.22 7.51 -19.20
CA ASN A 226 -0.36 8.62 -18.79
C ASN A 226 0.30 8.27 -17.45
N TYR A 227 1.06 7.17 -17.41
CA TYR A 227 1.71 6.67 -16.20
C TYR A 227 3.15 7.16 -16.10
N LEU A 228 3.41 8.13 -15.23
CA LEU A 228 4.70 8.80 -15.09
C LEU A 228 5.87 7.82 -14.94
N GLY A 229 5.75 6.81 -14.09
CA GLY A 229 6.82 5.83 -13.87
C GLY A 229 7.18 5.03 -15.12
N ALA A 230 6.19 4.67 -15.93
CA ALA A 230 6.40 3.95 -17.18
C ALA A 230 7.03 4.85 -18.25
N GLU A 231 6.45 6.04 -18.44
CA GLU A 231 6.91 7.00 -19.45
C GLU A 231 8.34 7.48 -19.17
N LEU A 232 8.62 7.87 -17.93
CA LEU A 232 9.96 8.30 -17.54
C LEU A 232 10.98 7.19 -17.70
N THR A 233 10.65 5.94 -17.33
CA THR A 233 11.54 4.80 -17.53
C THR A 233 11.79 4.57 -19.02
N ALA A 234 10.76 4.61 -19.85
CA ALA A 234 10.88 4.39 -21.30
C ALA A 234 11.72 5.49 -21.99
N VAL A 235 11.64 6.74 -21.52
CA VAL A 235 12.48 7.85 -22.02
C VAL A 235 13.94 7.68 -21.61
N LEU A 236 14.19 7.19 -20.40
CA LEU A 236 15.55 6.96 -19.89
C LEU A 236 16.20 5.73 -20.54
N ASP A 237 15.49 4.61 -20.59
CA ASP A 237 15.94 3.35 -21.19
C ASP A 237 14.73 2.49 -21.58
N TYR A 238 14.38 2.51 -22.87
CA TYR A 238 13.24 1.78 -23.40
C TYR A 238 13.39 0.26 -23.27
N GLU A 239 14.62 -0.26 -23.48
CA GLU A 239 14.88 -1.69 -23.35
C GLU A 239 14.78 -2.16 -21.90
N ALA A 240 15.27 -1.39 -20.93
CA ALA A 240 15.09 -1.66 -19.53
C ALA A 240 13.60 -1.65 -19.15
N PHE A 241 12.83 -0.70 -19.68
CA PHE A 241 11.38 -0.67 -19.51
C PHE A 241 10.73 -1.95 -20.01
N LEU A 242 11.07 -2.43 -21.21
CA LEU A 242 10.51 -3.69 -21.75
C LEU A 242 10.93 -4.93 -20.95
N ARG A 243 12.06 -4.89 -20.25
CA ARG A 243 12.48 -5.96 -19.32
C ARG A 243 11.76 -5.93 -17.96
N GLY A 244 10.88 -4.96 -17.70
CA GLY A 244 10.18 -4.85 -16.44
C GLY A 244 10.91 -4.02 -15.38
N GLU A 245 12.01 -3.35 -15.75
CA GLU A 245 12.71 -2.41 -14.88
C GLU A 245 11.98 -1.07 -14.84
N GLY A 246 12.22 -0.25 -13.80
CA GLY A 246 11.61 1.07 -13.73
C GLY A 246 12.11 1.91 -12.58
N VAL A 247 12.15 3.23 -12.82
CA VAL A 247 12.46 4.22 -11.79
C VAL A 247 11.29 4.48 -10.85
N GLY A 248 10.07 4.04 -11.25
CA GLY A 248 8.84 4.27 -10.51
C GLY A 248 8.37 5.72 -10.59
N THR A 249 7.46 6.06 -9.67
CA THR A 249 6.96 7.42 -9.51
C THR A 249 7.07 7.88 -8.07
N THR A 250 6.90 9.17 -7.83
CA THR A 250 6.75 9.72 -6.49
C THR A 250 5.63 10.75 -6.49
N TYR A 251 4.90 10.78 -5.41
CA TYR A 251 3.88 11.78 -5.16
C TYR A 251 4.38 13.23 -5.34
N ILE A 252 5.63 13.52 -4.94
CA ILE A 252 6.24 14.85 -5.10
C ILE A 252 6.39 15.18 -6.59
N THR A 253 6.84 14.24 -7.42
CA THR A 253 7.00 14.44 -8.86
C THR A 253 5.64 14.64 -9.54
N GLU A 254 4.62 13.87 -9.16
CA GLU A 254 3.27 14.05 -9.67
C GLU A 254 2.71 15.44 -9.34
N LEU A 255 2.92 15.93 -8.11
CA LEU A 255 2.52 17.29 -7.74
C LEU A 255 3.31 18.35 -8.51
N TYR A 256 4.62 18.15 -8.69
CA TYR A 256 5.45 19.10 -9.44
C TYR A 256 4.99 19.18 -10.90
N SER A 257 4.59 18.06 -11.50
CA SER A 257 4.12 18.02 -12.89
C SER A 257 2.86 18.85 -13.14
N ILE A 258 2.15 19.25 -12.08
CA ILE A 258 1.02 20.18 -12.19
C ILE A 258 1.57 21.60 -12.37
N GLY A 259 1.76 22.00 -13.64
CA GLY A 259 2.26 23.31 -14.00
C GLY A 259 3.76 23.54 -13.75
N ASN A 260 4.54 22.46 -13.54
CA ASN A 260 5.99 22.49 -13.30
C ASN A 260 6.38 23.48 -12.19
N SER A 261 5.68 23.42 -11.08
CA SER A 261 5.72 24.44 -10.06
C SER A 261 6.01 23.91 -8.66
N LYS A 262 6.93 24.59 -7.96
CA LYS A 262 7.15 24.35 -6.53
C LYS A 262 5.91 24.71 -5.69
N VAL A 263 5.05 25.61 -6.20
CA VAL A 263 3.81 26.00 -5.52
C VAL A 263 2.82 24.83 -5.46
N SER A 264 2.70 24.05 -6.54
CA SER A 264 1.84 22.85 -6.56
C SER A 264 2.32 21.80 -5.57
N VAL A 265 3.64 21.59 -5.45
CA VAL A 265 4.22 20.69 -4.43
C VAL A 265 3.90 21.20 -3.02
N PHE A 266 4.15 22.47 -2.73
CA PHE A 266 3.85 23.05 -1.42
C PHE A 266 2.37 22.91 -1.07
N THR A 267 1.48 23.29 -1.99
CA THR A 267 0.03 23.22 -1.78
C THR A 267 -0.43 21.76 -1.57
N GLY A 268 0.06 20.83 -2.38
CA GLY A 268 -0.29 19.40 -2.26
C GLY A 268 0.21 18.81 -0.95
N MET A 269 1.45 19.12 -0.54
CA MET A 269 2.00 18.67 0.75
C MET A 269 1.24 19.27 1.94
N PHE A 270 0.84 20.52 1.86
CA PHE A 270 0.03 21.20 2.88
C PHE A 270 -1.34 20.54 3.03
N LEU A 271 -2.03 20.29 1.91
CA LEU A 271 -3.33 19.58 1.92
C LEU A 271 -3.21 18.16 2.46
N LEU A 272 -2.15 17.43 2.09
CA LEU A 272 -1.88 16.11 2.65
C LEU A 272 -1.65 16.17 4.16
N GLY A 273 -0.88 17.14 4.63
CA GLY A 273 -0.67 17.38 6.06
C GLY A 273 -1.97 17.61 6.82
N ILE A 274 -2.89 18.42 6.26
CA ILE A 274 -4.23 18.63 6.82
C ILE A 274 -5.02 17.31 6.85
N ALA A 275 -4.98 16.51 5.78
CA ALA A 275 -5.68 15.23 5.71
C ALA A 275 -5.16 14.25 6.75
N ILE A 276 -3.84 14.14 6.92
CA ILE A 276 -3.20 13.30 7.94
C ILE A 276 -3.60 13.77 9.35
N LEU A 277 -3.54 15.08 9.61
CA LEU A 277 -3.95 15.65 10.89
C LEU A 277 -5.43 15.37 11.18
N TYR A 278 -6.30 15.57 10.20
CA TYR A 278 -7.73 15.26 10.34
C TYR A 278 -7.96 13.78 10.67
N PHE A 279 -7.27 12.88 9.97
CA PHE A 279 -7.33 11.45 10.22
C PHE A 279 -6.88 11.13 11.65
N GLU A 280 -5.74 11.66 12.08
CA GLU A 280 -5.17 11.37 13.41
C GLU A 280 -6.07 11.90 14.55
N LEU A 281 -6.59 13.11 14.40
CA LEU A 281 -7.51 13.70 15.42
C LEU A 281 -8.85 12.95 15.52
N ASN A 282 -9.28 12.30 14.44
CA ASN A 282 -10.56 11.60 14.37
C ASN A 282 -10.42 10.08 14.27
N ARG A 283 -9.24 9.51 14.46
CA ARG A 283 -8.93 8.07 14.29
C ARG A 283 -9.83 7.13 15.10
N ASN A 284 -10.40 7.61 16.21
CA ASN A 284 -11.33 6.85 17.05
C ASN A 284 -12.73 6.71 16.45
N ARG A 285 -13.07 7.45 15.38
CA ARG A 285 -14.36 7.30 14.69
C ARG A 285 -14.39 5.96 13.96
N PRO A 286 -15.47 5.16 14.11
CA PRO A 286 -15.53 3.81 13.53
C PRO A 286 -15.23 3.75 12.03
N MET A 287 -15.71 4.72 11.25
CA MET A 287 -15.44 4.79 9.82
C MET A 287 -13.95 5.05 9.51
N LEU A 288 -13.31 5.99 10.22
CA LEU A 288 -11.90 6.28 10.00
C LEU A 288 -11.01 5.13 10.47
N LYS A 289 -11.41 4.45 11.55
CA LYS A 289 -10.76 3.24 12.01
C LYS A 289 -10.89 2.12 10.96
N TYR A 290 -12.06 1.96 10.33
CA TYR A 290 -12.32 1.05 9.23
C TYR A 290 -11.40 1.33 8.02
N LEU A 291 -11.17 2.59 7.71
CA LEU A 291 -10.31 3.01 6.59
C LEU A 291 -8.81 3.01 6.96
N SER A 292 -8.45 2.87 8.23
CA SER A 292 -7.08 3.14 8.70
C SER A 292 -6.01 2.27 8.04
N TYR A 293 -6.30 1.01 7.72
CA TYR A 293 -5.36 0.15 7.02
C TYR A 293 -5.00 0.72 5.65
N LEU A 294 -6.00 1.15 4.89
CA LEU A 294 -5.80 1.72 3.55
C LEU A 294 -5.13 3.10 3.61
N VAL A 295 -5.58 3.97 4.54
CA VAL A 295 -4.99 5.31 4.74
C VAL A 295 -3.50 5.22 5.06
N LEU A 296 -3.13 4.35 6.01
CA LEU A 296 -1.73 4.19 6.38
C LEU A 296 -0.91 3.55 5.26
N SER A 297 -1.46 2.56 4.56
CA SER A 297 -0.80 1.96 3.39
C SER A 297 -0.48 3.03 2.35
N THR A 298 -1.44 3.90 2.02
CA THR A 298 -1.23 5.01 1.09
C THR A 298 -0.14 5.96 1.60
N ILE A 299 -0.25 6.48 2.83
CA ILE A 299 0.69 7.46 3.39
C ILE A 299 2.12 6.89 3.43
N LEU A 300 2.28 5.65 3.84
CA LEU A 300 3.60 5.01 3.94
C LEU A 300 4.24 4.75 2.56
N PHE A 301 3.43 4.60 1.53
CA PHE A 301 3.92 4.33 0.18
C PHE A 301 4.13 5.59 -0.68
N LEU A 302 3.58 6.74 -0.29
CA LEU A 302 3.68 8.01 -1.04
C LEU A 302 5.10 8.40 -1.50
N PRO A 303 6.17 8.17 -0.72
CA PRO A 303 7.52 8.47 -1.19
C PRO A 303 7.94 7.66 -2.43
N ARG A 304 7.24 6.57 -2.74
CA ARG A 304 7.54 5.64 -3.84
C ARG A 304 6.33 5.24 -4.67
N GLY A 305 5.22 5.94 -4.52
CA GLY A 305 3.95 5.60 -5.15
C GLY A 305 3.14 6.83 -5.53
N GLU A 306 2.00 6.56 -6.11
CA GLU A 306 1.03 7.53 -6.57
C GLU A 306 0.03 7.88 -5.46
N LEU A 307 -0.39 9.13 -5.37
CA LEU A 307 -1.36 9.55 -4.35
C LEU A 307 -2.70 8.82 -4.50
N PHE A 308 -3.18 8.65 -5.73
CA PHE A 308 -4.49 8.08 -6.01
C PHE A 308 -4.45 6.60 -6.44
N GLU A 309 -3.35 5.90 -6.21
CA GLU A 309 -3.23 4.47 -6.55
C GLU A 309 -4.36 3.62 -5.96
N LEU A 310 -4.76 3.89 -4.71
CA LEU A 310 -5.81 3.16 -3.99
C LEU A 310 -7.17 3.87 -4.00
N PHE A 311 -7.41 4.81 -4.93
CA PHE A 311 -8.63 5.62 -4.98
C PHE A 311 -9.91 4.77 -5.06
N TYR A 312 -9.93 3.76 -5.93
CA TYR A 312 -11.09 2.88 -6.09
C TYR A 312 -11.34 2.01 -4.87
N GLU A 313 -10.28 1.61 -4.18
CA GLU A 313 -10.35 0.88 -2.92
C GLU A 313 -10.99 1.74 -1.82
N PHE A 314 -10.65 3.02 -1.76
CA PHE A 314 -11.30 3.97 -0.83
C PHE A 314 -12.78 4.11 -1.12
N ILE A 315 -13.17 4.31 -2.38
CA ILE A 315 -14.58 4.41 -2.77
C ILE A 315 -15.32 3.12 -2.40
N LEU A 316 -14.78 1.97 -2.76
CA LEU A 316 -15.37 0.66 -2.47
C LEU A 316 -15.60 0.49 -0.96
N LEU A 317 -14.59 0.76 -0.14
CA LEU A 317 -14.70 0.65 1.31
C LEU A 317 -15.75 1.61 1.88
N ILE A 318 -15.80 2.85 1.40
CA ILE A 318 -16.80 3.84 1.84
C ILE A 318 -18.23 3.36 1.50
N ILE A 319 -18.46 2.86 0.29
CA ILE A 319 -19.74 2.33 -0.13
C ILE A 319 -20.14 1.14 0.77
N ILE A 320 -19.25 0.18 0.94
CA ILE A 320 -19.50 -1.02 1.76
C ILE A 320 -19.79 -0.65 3.21
N TRP A 321 -19.07 0.33 3.78
CA TRP A 321 -19.34 0.84 5.11
C TRP A 321 -20.76 1.38 5.24
N HIS A 322 -21.22 2.22 4.30
CA HIS A 322 -22.56 2.79 4.34
C HIS A 322 -23.66 1.74 4.15
N VAL A 323 -23.45 0.79 3.24
CA VAL A 323 -24.36 -0.35 3.04
C VAL A 323 -24.48 -1.19 4.32
N ALA A 324 -23.36 -1.57 4.92
CA ALA A 324 -23.36 -2.34 6.16
C ALA A 324 -24.05 -1.58 7.31
N LYS A 325 -23.89 -0.26 7.36
CA LYS A 325 -24.56 0.61 8.33
C LYS A 325 -26.08 0.59 8.16
N ILE A 326 -26.59 0.69 6.93
CA ILE A 326 -28.03 0.65 6.60
C ILE A 326 -28.62 -0.70 7.03
N PHE A 327 -27.96 -1.81 6.70
CA PHE A 327 -28.43 -3.15 7.08
C PHE A 327 -28.51 -3.34 8.60
N MET A 328 -27.59 -2.77 9.38
CA MET A 328 -27.66 -2.84 10.84
C MET A 328 -28.81 -2.01 11.40
N GLN A 329 -29.07 -0.82 10.85
CA GLN A 329 -30.17 0.02 11.31
C GLN A 329 -31.54 -0.63 11.04
N SER A 330 -31.71 -1.31 9.91
CA SER A 330 -32.95 -2.01 9.57
C SER A 330 -33.26 -3.21 10.49
N LYS A 331 -32.23 -3.85 11.07
CA LYS A 331 -32.43 -4.94 12.06
C LYS A 331 -32.82 -4.44 13.45
N VAL A 332 -32.32 -3.26 13.84
CA VAL A 332 -32.66 -2.67 15.16
C VAL A 332 -34.12 -2.20 15.23
N ILE A 333 -34.74 -1.87 14.08
CA ILE A 333 -36.14 -1.44 14.03
C ILE A 333 -37.14 -2.63 14.13
N LYS A 334 -36.64 -3.88 13.97
CA LYS A 334 -37.48 -5.10 14.01
C LYS A 334 -37.52 -5.80 15.38
N TYR A 335 -36.88 -5.25 16.41
CA TYR A 335 -36.90 -5.68 17.80
C TYR A 335 -37.23 -4.49 18.72
#